data_53afcf0f77fbb90d2c826c1aaae4b2e2
#
_entry.id   53afcf0f77fbb90d2c826c1aaae4b2e2
#
_cell.length_a   1.000
_cell.length_b   1.000
_cell.length_c   1.000
_cell.angle_alpha   90.00
_cell.angle_beta   90.00
_cell.angle_gamma   90.00
#
_symmetry.space_group_name_H-M   'P 1'
#
loop_
_entity.id
_entity.type
_entity.pdbx_description
1 polymer ?
#
loop_
_entity_poly.entity_id
_entity_poly.type
_entity_poly.pdbx_seq_one_letter_code
_entity_poly.pdbx_strand_id
1 'polypeptide(L)'
;MKAPTMLVVSDSHSNYSSLAAILRWAKRRNLDAFVFLGDGISDLPYASELADFYPTWNMVRGNGDWQSEVPLSATLEFAGHRFFLCHGHINRVKESLSSLLVHAQAARADAALYGHTHIAFWDEINGILTLNPGSAGRPRPNAPASFATISCPPNEWFEIHYWAIETGGSAHFLQGRSFRRISSWDLSKLP
;
A
#
# COMPACT_ATOMS: atom_id res chain seq x y z
N MET A 1 11.69 4.93 -21.18
CA MET A 1 12.11 5.18 -19.78
C MET A 1 11.25 4.31 -18.89
N LYS A 2 11.78 3.80 -17.77
CA LYS A 2 11.01 3.03 -16.79
C LYS A 2 9.96 3.95 -16.15
N ALA A 3 8.72 3.45 -15.97
CA ALA A 3 7.69 4.19 -15.26
C ALA A 3 8.08 4.41 -13.80
N PRO A 4 7.89 5.61 -13.23
CA PRO A 4 8.06 5.84 -11.80
C PRO A 4 7.21 4.86 -11.00
N THR A 5 7.80 4.23 -9.99
CA THR A 5 7.16 3.14 -9.25
C THR A 5 7.28 3.34 -7.74
N MET A 6 6.17 3.27 -7.02
CA MET A 6 6.15 3.31 -5.56
C MET A 6 5.89 1.94 -4.95
N LEU A 7 6.46 1.71 -3.77
CA LEU A 7 6.14 0.62 -2.86
C LEU A 7 5.04 1.07 -1.89
N VAL A 8 4.04 0.23 -1.69
CA VAL A 8 2.96 0.45 -0.70
C VAL A 8 2.90 -0.72 0.26
N VAL A 9 3.09 -0.44 1.55
CA VAL A 9 3.10 -1.42 2.64
C VAL A 9 2.17 -0.96 3.75
N SER A 10 1.58 -1.89 4.48
CA SER A 10 0.73 -1.64 5.66
C SER A 10 0.78 -2.80 6.65
N ASP A 11 0.38 -2.52 7.89
CA ASP A 11 -0.01 -3.52 8.88
C ASP A 11 1.08 -4.59 9.15
N SER A 12 2.29 -4.15 9.53
CA SER A 12 3.40 -5.05 9.89
C SER A 12 3.23 -5.71 11.27
N HIS A 13 2.56 -5.04 12.23
CA HIS A 13 2.18 -5.59 13.54
C HIS A 13 3.30 -6.35 14.25
N SER A 14 4.45 -5.72 14.43
CA SER A 14 5.66 -6.28 15.05
C SER A 14 6.31 -7.45 14.28
N ASN A 15 5.92 -7.69 13.04
CA ASN A 15 6.58 -8.66 12.17
C ASN A 15 7.70 -8.00 11.35
N TYR A 16 8.77 -7.60 12.04
CA TYR A 16 9.90 -6.92 11.37
C TYR A 16 10.61 -7.84 10.37
N SER A 17 10.50 -9.17 10.52
CA SER A 17 11.11 -10.12 9.57
C SER A 17 10.46 -10.04 8.20
N SER A 18 9.13 -9.99 8.15
CA SER A 18 8.38 -9.81 6.91
C SER A 18 8.68 -8.44 6.29
N LEU A 19 8.68 -7.39 7.11
CA LEU A 19 8.98 -6.04 6.64
C LEU A 19 10.42 -5.93 6.12
N ALA A 20 11.40 -6.55 6.79
CA ALA A 20 12.78 -6.63 6.32
C ALA A 20 12.91 -7.41 5.01
N ALA A 21 12.10 -8.46 4.79
CA ALA A 21 12.07 -9.19 3.53
C ALA A 21 11.57 -8.29 2.38
N ILE A 22 10.51 -7.49 2.63
CA ILE A 22 10.04 -6.49 1.67
C ILE A 22 11.15 -5.48 1.36
N LEU A 23 11.85 -4.97 2.37
CA LEU A 23 12.91 -3.99 2.18
C LEU A 23 14.11 -4.57 1.42
N ARG A 24 14.53 -5.82 1.68
CA ARG A 24 15.56 -6.50 0.87
C ARG A 24 15.12 -6.70 -0.58
N TRP A 25 13.84 -7.00 -0.79
CA TRP A 25 13.26 -7.09 -2.12
C TRP A 25 13.29 -5.72 -2.82
N ALA A 26 12.92 -4.64 -2.12
CA ALA A 26 12.90 -3.28 -2.62
C ALA A 26 14.31 -2.74 -2.94
N LYS A 27 15.30 -3.01 -2.08
CA LYS A 27 16.70 -2.61 -2.26
C LYS A 27 17.29 -3.04 -3.62
N ARG A 28 16.81 -4.17 -4.15
CA ARG A 28 17.26 -4.71 -5.45
C ARG A 28 16.50 -4.11 -6.64
N ARG A 29 15.58 -3.20 -6.38
CA ARG A 29 14.72 -2.59 -7.39
C ARG A 29 14.83 -1.08 -7.31
N ASN A 30 14.78 -0.46 -8.47
CA ASN A 30 14.84 1.00 -8.54
C ASN A 30 13.42 1.55 -8.30
N LEU A 31 13.01 1.66 -7.04
CA LEU A 31 11.75 2.23 -6.61
C LEU A 31 11.94 3.71 -6.28
N ASP A 32 10.99 4.53 -6.66
CA ASP A 32 11.08 5.99 -6.62
C ASP A 32 10.39 6.58 -5.39
N ALA A 33 9.46 5.84 -4.76
CA ALA A 33 8.78 6.25 -3.54
C ALA A 33 8.42 5.06 -2.65
N PHE A 34 8.27 5.32 -1.35
CA PHE A 34 7.94 4.34 -0.32
C PHE A 34 6.80 4.88 0.53
N VAL A 35 5.71 4.10 0.64
CA VAL A 35 4.51 4.45 1.39
C VAL A 35 4.25 3.39 2.46
N PHE A 36 4.03 3.85 3.71
CA PHE A 36 3.63 3.00 4.83
C PHE A 36 2.31 3.48 5.43
N LEU A 37 1.30 2.62 5.43
CA LEU A 37 -0.08 3.00 5.78
C LEU A 37 -0.47 2.69 7.23
N GLY A 38 0.52 2.55 8.12
CA GLY A 38 0.31 2.43 9.56
C GLY A 38 0.21 1.00 10.10
N ASP A 39 -0.02 0.92 11.39
CA ASP A 39 -0.02 -0.28 12.25
C ASP A 39 1.32 -1.04 12.19
N GLY A 40 2.38 -0.31 12.60
CA GLY A 40 3.74 -0.83 12.68
C GLY A 40 4.82 0.21 12.36
N ILE A 41 4.57 1.51 12.59
CA ILE A 41 5.60 2.55 12.40
C ILE A 41 6.86 2.25 13.21
N SER A 42 6.70 1.74 14.44
CA SER A 42 7.82 1.34 15.30
C SER A 42 8.64 0.18 14.75
N ASP A 43 8.12 -0.57 13.78
CA ASP A 43 8.82 -1.70 13.18
C ASP A 43 9.84 -1.24 12.11
N LEU A 44 9.63 -0.07 11.52
CA LEU A 44 10.42 0.44 10.39
C LEU A 44 11.92 0.55 10.69
N PRO A 45 12.38 1.09 11.85
CA PRO A 45 13.79 1.16 12.17
C PRO A 45 14.45 -0.23 12.24
N TYR A 46 13.82 -1.17 12.95
CA TYR A 46 14.32 -2.53 13.10
C TYR A 46 14.37 -3.29 11.76
N ALA A 47 13.33 -3.17 10.96
CA ALA A 47 13.29 -3.78 9.65
C ALA A 47 14.34 -3.19 8.69
N SER A 48 14.57 -1.88 8.75
CA SER A 48 15.60 -1.19 7.98
C SER A 48 17.01 -1.65 8.35
N GLU A 49 17.29 -1.80 9.65
CA GLU A 49 18.55 -2.36 10.15
C GLU A 49 18.76 -3.80 9.66
N LEU A 50 17.76 -4.67 9.81
CA LEU A 50 17.81 -6.06 9.33
C LEU A 50 17.98 -6.19 7.81
N ALA A 51 17.49 -5.22 7.05
CA ALA A 51 17.60 -5.20 5.59
C ALA A 51 18.83 -4.46 5.08
N ASP A 52 19.54 -3.72 5.95
CA ASP A 52 20.56 -2.74 5.58
C ASP A 52 20.05 -1.82 4.44
N PHE A 53 18.85 -1.26 4.65
CA PHE A 53 18.21 -0.38 3.67
C PHE A 53 17.28 0.61 4.37
N TYR A 54 17.52 1.91 4.19
CA TYR A 54 16.86 3.00 4.91
C TYR A 54 16.15 3.96 3.94
N PRO A 55 15.00 3.56 3.37
CA PRO A 55 14.26 4.45 2.48
C PRO A 55 13.59 5.59 3.25
N THR A 56 13.37 6.71 2.55
CA THR A 56 12.51 7.77 3.08
C THR A 56 11.05 7.37 2.90
N TRP A 57 10.30 7.28 3.99
CA TRP A 57 8.92 6.88 4.00
C TRP A 57 7.95 8.06 3.94
N ASN A 58 6.94 7.98 3.08
CA ASN A 58 5.70 8.72 3.19
C ASN A 58 4.75 7.88 4.03
N MET A 59 4.39 8.33 5.23
CA MET A 59 3.68 7.47 6.17
C MET A 59 2.51 8.16 6.85
N VAL A 60 1.55 7.33 7.25
CA VAL A 60 0.43 7.70 8.11
C VAL A 60 0.32 6.71 9.26
N ARG A 61 -0.18 7.15 10.42
CA ARG A 61 -0.32 6.27 11.57
C ARG A 61 -1.63 5.48 11.54
N GLY A 62 -1.56 4.23 11.99
CA GLY A 62 -2.71 3.39 12.24
C GLY A 62 -3.23 3.50 13.68
N ASN A 63 -4.22 2.68 14.01
CA ASN A 63 -4.77 2.62 15.36
C ASN A 63 -3.82 1.94 16.36
N GLY A 64 -2.88 1.14 15.87
CA GLY A 64 -1.80 0.54 16.69
C GLY A 64 -0.64 1.49 16.99
N ASP A 65 -0.51 2.60 16.25
CA ASP A 65 0.60 3.55 16.35
C ASP A 65 0.26 4.77 17.24
N TRP A 66 -0.50 4.58 18.31
CA TRP A 66 -1.07 5.66 19.13
C TRP A 66 -0.03 6.59 19.78
N GLN A 67 1.21 6.13 19.96
CA GLN A 67 2.32 6.94 20.49
C GLN A 67 3.06 7.74 19.41
N SER A 68 2.71 7.56 18.13
CA SER A 68 3.41 8.21 17.02
C SER A 68 2.87 9.61 16.74
N GLU A 69 3.77 10.55 16.45
CA GLU A 69 3.44 11.90 15.96
C GLU A 69 3.12 11.95 14.45
N VAL A 70 3.23 10.83 13.75
CA VAL A 70 2.89 10.72 12.33
C VAL A 70 1.41 11.03 12.10
N PRO A 71 1.03 11.79 11.05
CA PRO A 71 -0.36 12.19 10.83
C PRO A 71 -1.29 11.01 10.53
N LEU A 72 -2.59 11.18 10.82
CA LEU A 72 -3.64 10.17 10.51
C LEU A 72 -3.94 10.05 9.02
N SER A 73 -3.67 11.11 8.26
CA SER A 73 -3.78 11.14 6.80
C SER A 73 -2.78 12.11 6.21
N ALA A 74 -2.41 11.88 4.96
CA ALA A 74 -1.49 12.74 4.21
C ALA A 74 -1.88 12.76 2.72
N THR A 75 -1.33 13.71 1.98
CA THR A 75 -1.35 13.71 0.52
C THR A 75 0.08 13.58 0.01
N LEU A 76 0.25 12.81 -1.06
CA LEU A 76 1.52 12.62 -1.75
C LEU A 76 1.34 12.97 -3.22
N GLU A 77 2.17 13.88 -3.74
CA GLU A 77 2.31 14.12 -5.16
C GLU A 77 3.41 13.20 -5.70
N PHE A 78 3.08 12.35 -6.66
CA PHE A 78 4.03 11.42 -7.26
C PHE A 78 3.72 11.20 -8.73
N ALA A 79 4.72 11.38 -9.59
CA ALA A 79 4.64 11.17 -11.04
C ALA A 79 3.45 11.90 -11.72
N GLY A 80 3.08 13.10 -11.23
CA GLY A 80 1.98 13.89 -11.75
C GLY A 80 0.59 13.51 -11.23
N HIS A 81 0.51 12.55 -10.33
CA HIS A 81 -0.73 12.13 -9.67
C HIS A 81 -0.73 12.50 -8.19
N ARG A 82 -1.93 12.71 -7.65
CA ARG A 82 -2.14 12.97 -6.22
C ARG A 82 -2.74 11.75 -5.53
N PHE A 83 -2.07 11.30 -4.47
CA PHE A 83 -2.47 10.17 -3.64
C PHE A 83 -2.95 10.66 -2.27
N PHE A 84 -4.13 10.24 -1.86
CA PHE A 84 -4.61 10.37 -0.48
C PHE A 84 -4.17 9.14 0.31
N LEU A 85 -3.46 9.35 1.41
CA LEU A 85 -2.94 8.28 2.28
C LEU A 85 -3.69 8.31 3.61
N CYS A 86 -4.17 7.17 4.07
CA CYS A 86 -4.68 6.99 5.43
C CYS A 86 -4.55 5.52 5.86
N HIS A 87 -4.62 5.26 7.17
CA HIS A 87 -4.72 3.87 7.60
C HIS A 87 -6.10 3.27 7.34
N GLY A 88 -7.16 4.08 7.48
CA GLY A 88 -8.54 3.66 7.18
C GLY A 88 -9.42 3.43 8.41
N HIS A 89 -8.87 3.33 9.63
CA HIS A 89 -9.67 3.12 10.85
C HIS A 89 -10.63 4.30 11.13
N ILE A 90 -10.19 5.54 10.93
CA ILE A 90 -11.05 6.73 11.07
C ILE A 90 -12.12 6.76 9.95
N ASN A 91 -11.77 6.29 8.77
CA ASN A 91 -12.67 6.23 7.61
C ASN A 91 -13.64 5.04 7.65
N ARG A 92 -13.55 4.17 8.68
CA ARG A 92 -14.41 2.99 8.87
C ARG A 92 -14.41 2.06 7.65
N VAL A 93 -13.25 1.88 7.02
CA VAL A 93 -13.12 1.12 5.75
C VAL A 93 -13.51 -0.36 5.87
N LYS A 94 -13.68 -0.90 7.08
CA LYS A 94 -14.24 -2.23 7.30
C LYS A 94 -15.75 -2.31 7.04
N GLU A 95 -16.44 -1.18 7.06
CA GLU A 95 -17.88 -1.09 6.85
C GLU A 95 -18.19 -0.65 5.41
N SER A 96 -17.54 0.41 4.94
CA SER A 96 -17.65 0.88 3.56
C SER A 96 -16.48 1.80 3.19
N LEU A 97 -16.27 2.00 1.88
CA LEU A 97 -15.28 2.94 1.36
C LEU A 97 -15.84 4.38 1.20
N SER A 98 -17.12 4.62 1.54
CA SER A 98 -17.76 5.93 1.29
C SER A 98 -17.04 7.09 1.96
N SER A 99 -16.66 6.95 3.25
CA SER A 99 -15.93 8.00 3.97
C SER A 99 -14.52 8.21 3.40
N LEU A 100 -13.84 7.14 2.98
CA LEU A 100 -12.53 7.22 2.32
C LEU A 100 -12.62 8.04 1.03
N LEU A 101 -13.62 7.73 0.19
CA LEU A 101 -13.84 8.42 -1.08
C LEU A 101 -14.15 9.90 -0.90
N VAL A 102 -14.98 10.27 0.11
CA VAL A 102 -15.26 11.67 0.43
C VAL A 102 -13.97 12.45 0.75
N HIS A 103 -13.07 11.87 1.56
CA HIS A 103 -11.81 12.52 1.90
C HIS A 103 -10.84 12.58 0.71
N ALA A 104 -10.79 11.52 -0.09
CA ALA A 104 -9.97 11.50 -1.31
C ALA A 104 -10.44 12.55 -2.34
N GLN A 105 -11.77 12.69 -2.54
CA GLN A 105 -12.34 13.73 -3.38
C GLN A 105 -12.04 15.13 -2.86
N ALA A 106 -12.20 15.37 -1.56
CA ALA A 106 -11.86 16.66 -0.93
C ALA A 106 -10.38 17.01 -1.10
N ALA A 107 -9.49 16.02 -1.09
CA ALA A 107 -8.07 16.16 -1.36
C ALA A 107 -7.76 16.28 -2.87
N ARG A 108 -8.73 16.14 -3.76
CA ARG A 108 -8.57 16.07 -5.22
C ARG A 108 -7.58 14.97 -5.61
N ALA A 109 -7.66 13.83 -4.96
CA ALA A 109 -6.76 12.72 -5.19
C ALA A 109 -7.23 11.85 -6.38
N ASP A 110 -6.26 11.39 -7.17
CA ASP A 110 -6.46 10.39 -8.22
C ASP A 110 -6.50 8.98 -7.64
N ALA A 111 -5.89 8.79 -6.47
CA ALA A 111 -5.84 7.51 -5.77
C ALA A 111 -5.97 7.68 -4.25
N ALA A 112 -6.62 6.72 -3.58
CA ALA A 112 -6.74 6.59 -2.14
C ALA A 112 -6.10 5.28 -1.67
N LEU A 113 -5.00 5.37 -0.91
CA LEU A 113 -4.28 4.22 -0.37
C LEU A 113 -4.63 4.04 1.10
N TYR A 114 -5.04 2.82 1.49
CA TYR A 114 -5.47 2.53 2.85
C TYR A 114 -5.05 1.12 3.30
N GLY A 115 -4.99 0.87 4.60
CA GLY A 115 -4.68 -0.40 5.25
C GLY A 115 -5.85 -0.96 6.06
N HIS A 116 -5.58 -1.36 7.32
CA HIS A 116 -6.54 -1.71 8.37
C HIS A 116 -7.40 -2.95 8.14
N THR A 117 -7.81 -3.27 6.92
CA THR A 117 -8.62 -4.47 6.66
C THR A 117 -7.78 -5.74 6.65
N HIS A 118 -6.48 -5.62 6.36
CA HIS A 118 -5.53 -6.70 6.10
C HIS A 118 -5.88 -7.54 4.87
N ILE A 119 -6.66 -6.99 3.96
CA ILE A 119 -7.12 -7.66 2.74
C ILE A 119 -6.55 -6.89 1.55
N ALA A 120 -5.76 -7.56 0.72
CA ALA A 120 -5.29 -6.99 -0.53
C ALA A 120 -6.51 -6.74 -1.45
N PHE A 121 -6.69 -5.49 -1.83
CA PHE A 121 -7.85 -5.06 -2.61
C PHE A 121 -7.53 -3.81 -3.43
N TRP A 122 -8.10 -3.70 -4.59
CA TRP A 122 -8.15 -2.46 -5.35
C TRP A 122 -9.43 -2.39 -6.19
N ASP A 123 -9.87 -1.18 -6.44
CA ASP A 123 -11.01 -0.88 -7.32
C ASP A 123 -10.89 0.57 -7.82
N GLU A 124 -11.53 0.89 -8.92
CA GLU A 124 -11.71 2.26 -9.39
C GLU A 124 -13.15 2.69 -9.12
N ILE A 125 -13.33 3.59 -8.15
CA ILE A 125 -14.63 4.07 -7.73
C ILE A 125 -14.72 5.58 -8.01
N ASN A 126 -15.67 5.98 -8.86
CA ASN A 126 -15.86 7.38 -9.25
C ASN A 126 -14.59 8.05 -9.82
N GLY A 127 -13.78 7.31 -10.58
CA GLY A 127 -12.52 7.79 -11.15
C GLY A 127 -11.37 7.89 -10.16
N ILE A 128 -11.51 7.38 -8.93
CA ILE A 128 -10.47 7.32 -7.92
C ILE A 128 -10.04 5.87 -7.76
N LEU A 129 -8.74 5.58 -7.95
CA LEU A 129 -8.18 4.29 -7.56
C LEU A 129 -8.25 4.16 -6.03
N THR A 130 -8.89 3.12 -5.53
CA THR A 130 -8.81 2.72 -4.12
C THR A 130 -7.92 1.48 -3.99
N LEU A 131 -6.90 1.50 -3.11
CA LEU A 131 -5.98 0.40 -2.99
C LEU A 131 -5.62 0.10 -1.53
N ASN A 132 -5.70 -1.17 -1.16
CA ASN A 132 -5.17 -1.73 0.07
C ASN A 132 -4.09 -2.76 -0.27
N PRO A 133 -2.85 -2.64 0.24
CA PRO A 133 -1.76 -3.57 -0.08
C PRO A 133 -1.90 -4.94 0.61
N GLY A 134 -2.90 -5.13 1.46
CA GLY A 134 -3.00 -6.22 2.40
C GLY A 134 -2.22 -5.95 3.68
N SER A 135 -1.72 -6.98 4.34
CA SER A 135 -0.92 -6.86 5.55
C SER A 135 0.45 -7.51 5.37
N ALA A 136 1.51 -6.77 5.70
CA ALA A 136 2.88 -7.28 5.65
C ALA A 136 3.18 -8.29 6.76
N GLY A 137 2.49 -8.20 7.92
CA GLY A 137 2.84 -9.01 9.07
C GLY A 137 1.71 -9.83 9.69
N ARG A 138 0.46 -9.44 9.45
CA ARG A 138 -0.73 -10.08 10.07
C ARG A 138 -1.89 -10.24 9.08
N PRO A 139 -1.69 -11.01 7.99
CA PRO A 139 -2.73 -11.22 6.99
C PRO A 139 -3.96 -11.91 7.58
N ARG A 140 -5.08 -11.87 6.85
CA ARG A 140 -6.27 -12.64 7.20
C ARG A 140 -6.02 -14.15 7.03
N PRO A 141 -6.78 -15.02 7.73
CA PRO A 141 -6.70 -16.45 7.52
C PRO A 141 -6.81 -16.79 6.02
N ASN A 142 -5.97 -17.70 5.57
CA ASN A 142 -5.87 -18.16 4.16
C ASN A 142 -5.40 -17.09 3.15
N ALA A 143 -4.97 -15.92 3.60
CA ALA A 143 -4.32 -14.93 2.76
C ALA A 143 -2.81 -14.88 3.06
N PRO A 144 -1.94 -14.70 2.06
CA PRO A 144 -0.52 -14.48 2.30
C PRO A 144 -0.26 -13.09 2.88
N ALA A 145 0.84 -12.94 3.59
CA ALA A 145 1.39 -11.63 3.87
C ALA A 145 1.74 -10.95 2.53
N SER A 146 1.35 -9.68 2.38
CA SER A 146 1.41 -9.02 1.07
C SER A 146 1.77 -7.54 1.15
N PHE A 147 2.20 -7.02 0.01
CA PHE A 147 2.41 -5.61 -0.27
C PHE A 147 2.09 -5.33 -1.73
N ALA A 148 2.04 -4.05 -2.12
CA ALA A 148 1.77 -3.66 -3.50
C ALA A 148 2.86 -2.75 -4.05
N THR A 149 2.97 -2.72 -5.39
CA THR A 149 3.65 -1.67 -6.12
C THR A 149 2.68 -0.99 -7.07
N ILE A 150 2.82 0.33 -7.22
CA ILE A 150 2.06 1.14 -8.16
C ILE A 150 3.07 1.81 -9.07
N SER A 151 3.01 1.50 -10.36
CA SER A 151 3.76 2.22 -11.40
C SER A 151 2.86 3.23 -12.08
N CYS A 152 3.41 4.41 -12.38
CA CYS A 152 2.72 5.53 -13.01
C CYS A 152 3.35 5.80 -14.39
N PRO A 153 3.00 5.04 -15.44
CA PRO A 153 3.54 5.27 -16.76
C PRO A 153 3.00 6.59 -17.34
N PRO A 154 3.81 7.33 -18.11
CA PRO A 154 3.37 8.60 -18.72
C PRO A 154 2.15 8.38 -19.63
N ASN A 155 1.12 9.22 -19.47
CA ASN A 155 -0.12 9.20 -20.25
C ASN A 155 -0.94 7.90 -20.17
N GLU A 156 -0.66 7.05 -19.20
CA GLU A 156 -1.42 5.82 -18.92
C GLU A 156 -1.96 5.87 -17.49
N TRP A 157 -2.90 4.97 -17.17
CA TRP A 157 -3.39 4.78 -15.81
C TRP A 157 -2.39 3.98 -14.98
N PHE A 158 -2.66 3.80 -13.69
CA PHE A 158 -1.79 3.07 -12.79
C PHE A 158 -1.62 1.60 -13.21
N GLU A 159 -0.40 1.09 -13.06
CA GLU A 159 -0.09 -0.33 -13.15
C GLU A 159 0.14 -0.86 -11.73
N ILE A 160 -0.70 -1.80 -11.28
CA ILE A 160 -0.72 -2.31 -9.91
C ILE A 160 -0.23 -3.76 -9.90
N HIS A 161 0.73 -4.06 -9.01
CA HIS A 161 1.19 -5.42 -8.78
C HIS A 161 1.13 -5.74 -7.29
N TYR A 162 0.58 -6.90 -6.95
CA TYR A 162 0.62 -7.47 -5.61
C TYR A 162 1.72 -8.53 -5.49
N TRP A 163 2.34 -8.55 -4.33
CA TRP A 163 3.45 -9.43 -4.01
C TRP A 163 3.16 -10.14 -2.69
N ALA A 164 3.40 -11.47 -2.63
CA ALA A 164 3.37 -12.21 -1.38
C ALA A 164 4.77 -12.35 -0.80
N ILE A 165 4.80 -12.50 0.52
CA ILE A 165 6.01 -12.84 1.26
C ILE A 165 5.91 -14.31 1.64
N GLU A 166 6.85 -15.13 1.16
CA GLU A 166 6.93 -16.53 1.57
C GLU A 166 7.54 -16.69 2.96
N THR A 167 7.17 -17.78 3.63
CA THR A 167 7.83 -18.26 4.85
C THR A 167 9.30 -18.55 4.51
N GLY A 168 10.22 -17.71 5.00
CA GLY A 168 11.63 -17.78 4.65
C GLY A 168 12.20 -16.49 4.04
N GLY A 169 11.34 -15.47 3.82
CA GLY A 169 11.75 -14.11 3.48
C GLY A 169 11.99 -13.85 2.00
N SER A 170 11.58 -14.74 1.12
CA SER A 170 11.52 -14.48 -0.33
C SER A 170 10.20 -13.84 -0.68
N ALA A 171 10.22 -12.73 -1.40
CA ALA A 171 9.01 -12.17 -1.98
C ALA A 171 8.81 -12.72 -3.39
N HIS A 172 7.68 -13.33 -3.65
CA HIS A 172 7.29 -13.79 -4.96
C HIS A 172 6.04 -13.03 -5.45
N PHE A 173 5.90 -13.01 -6.74
CA PHE A 173 4.79 -12.35 -7.41
C PHE A 173 3.49 -13.16 -7.21
N LEU A 174 2.48 -12.54 -6.60
CA LEU A 174 1.17 -13.17 -6.41
C LEU A 174 0.25 -12.96 -7.60
N GLN A 175 0.21 -11.74 -8.10
CA GLN A 175 -0.65 -11.38 -9.21
C GLN A 175 -0.22 -10.03 -9.76
N GLY A 176 0.05 -9.94 -11.06
CA GLY A 176 0.21 -8.69 -11.78
C GLY A 176 -0.84 -8.59 -12.84
N ARG A 177 -1.45 -7.45 -12.94
CA ARG A 177 -2.23 -7.08 -14.10
C ARG A 177 -1.84 -5.67 -14.46
N SER A 178 -1.45 -5.47 -15.70
CA SER A 178 -1.43 -4.16 -16.31
C SER A 178 -2.88 -3.76 -16.54
N PHE A 179 -3.27 -2.61 -16.02
CA PHE A 179 -4.61 -2.08 -16.25
C PHE A 179 -4.51 -0.93 -17.23
N ARG A 180 -4.97 -1.17 -18.42
CA ARG A 180 -5.53 -0.11 -19.24
C ARG A 180 -6.86 0.27 -18.60
N ARG A 181 -7.18 1.57 -18.55
CA ARG A 181 -8.47 2.09 -18.13
C ARG A 181 -9.60 1.22 -18.69
N ILE A 182 -10.11 0.31 -17.86
CA ILE A 182 -11.24 -0.56 -18.21
C ILE A 182 -12.44 -0.03 -17.46
N SER A 183 -13.45 0.37 -18.19
CA SER A 183 -14.66 1.04 -17.72
C SER A 183 -15.68 0.16 -16.99
N SER A 184 -15.33 -1.05 -16.56
CA SER A 184 -16.19 -1.86 -15.67
C SER A 184 -15.42 -3.09 -15.17
N TRP A 185 -15.46 -3.33 -13.88
CA TRP A 185 -14.86 -4.50 -13.22
C TRP A 185 -15.90 -5.36 -12.52
N ASP A 186 -15.82 -6.65 -12.76
CA ASP A 186 -16.66 -7.66 -12.11
C ASP A 186 -15.91 -8.23 -10.90
N LEU A 187 -16.28 -7.78 -9.70
CA LEU A 187 -15.74 -8.21 -8.41
C LEU A 187 -16.05 -9.68 -8.08
N SER A 188 -16.89 -10.35 -8.86
CA SER A 188 -17.30 -11.75 -8.63
C SER A 188 -16.21 -12.77 -8.94
N LYS A 189 -15.04 -12.36 -9.42
CA LYS A 189 -13.94 -13.22 -9.88
C LYS A 189 -12.71 -13.23 -8.99
N LEU A 190 -12.79 -12.69 -7.78
CA LEU A 190 -11.74 -12.90 -6.77
C LEU A 190 -12.03 -14.20 -6.03
N PRO A 191 -11.03 -15.12 -5.93
CA PRO A 191 -11.18 -16.34 -5.18
C PRO A 191 -11.33 -16.09 -3.68
#